data_cfe03b47a7a9732fdfe2ffca5186312c
#
_entry.id   cfe03b47a7a9732fdfe2ffca5186312c
#
_cell.length_a   1.000
_cell.length_b   1.000
_cell.length_c   1.000
_cell.angle_alpha   90.00
_cell.angle_beta   90.00
_cell.angle_gamma   90.00
#
_symmetry.space_group_name_H-M   'P 1'
#
loop_
_entity.id
_entity.type
_entity.pdbx_description
1 polymer ?
#
loop_
_entity_poly.entity_id
_entity_poly.type
_entity_poly.pdbx_seq_one_letter_code
_entity_poly.pdbx_strand_id
1 'polypeptide(L)'
;MKRQNLHCHTSFDDGRDAPEIMVIAAENAGLDSLGISLHCPIPGEDAWCCSNAGEPAFLAEMRRLRGKYAGRFNVWCGLEYDLDSERRSVPPYDYIIGSCHLLNGLSIDYDPETAAHLIAFHGCAEKAARLYYERLCTMADMPEISIVGHFDLLTKYNERVPLYDTAAPVYRDAAVAAMEKLNSADKIFEINTGAMSRGWRTTPYPAEELLRHLKGIGGRVCISSDAHKAENIAFGFDQAEALARSCGFTEVWQFNGTGFEAVKLDCVSVSS
;
A
#
# COMPACT_ATOMS: atom_id res chain seq x y z
N MET A 1 -14.68 -15.83 1.61
CA MET A 1 -13.91 -15.13 0.53
C MET A 1 -12.45 -15.56 0.62
N LYS A 2 -11.77 -15.72 -0.52
CA LYS A 2 -10.30 -15.82 -0.51
C LYS A 2 -9.70 -14.50 -0.04
N ARG A 3 -8.70 -14.56 0.84
CA ARG A 3 -7.99 -13.40 1.38
C ARG A 3 -6.52 -13.44 0.96
N GLN A 4 -6.03 -12.32 0.49
CA GLN A 4 -4.65 -12.15 0.08
C GLN A 4 -4.11 -10.86 0.71
N ASN A 5 -2.85 -10.91 1.16
CA ASN A 5 -2.09 -9.70 1.50
C ASN A 5 -0.94 -9.57 0.52
N LEU A 6 -0.83 -8.44 -0.17
CA LEU A 6 0.25 -8.15 -1.12
C LEU A 6 1.24 -7.09 -0.62
N HIS A 7 1.01 -6.52 0.58
CA HIS A 7 1.84 -5.47 1.14
C HIS A 7 2.26 -5.84 2.56
N CYS A 8 3.48 -6.29 2.69
CA CYS A 8 4.13 -6.48 4.00
C CYS A 8 5.66 -6.47 3.85
N HIS A 9 6.34 -6.15 4.94
CA HIS A 9 7.77 -5.93 5.05
C HIS A 9 8.44 -6.97 5.94
N THR A 10 9.75 -7.10 5.81
CA THR A 10 10.52 -8.14 6.50
C THR A 10 11.87 -7.61 6.96
N SER A 11 12.67 -8.46 7.58
CA SER A 11 14.06 -8.12 7.99
C SER A 11 15.02 -7.85 6.82
N PHE A 12 14.54 -7.82 5.58
CA PHE A 12 15.32 -7.35 4.42
C PHE A 12 15.20 -5.84 4.18
N ASP A 13 14.21 -5.23 4.79
CA ASP A 13 13.96 -3.79 4.83
C ASP A 13 13.69 -3.38 6.29
N ASP A 14 12.64 -2.65 6.59
CA ASP A 14 12.32 -2.17 7.94
C ASP A 14 11.32 -3.06 8.71
N GLY A 15 10.91 -4.17 8.13
CA GLY A 15 10.14 -5.18 8.84
C GLY A 15 10.95 -5.91 9.91
N ARG A 16 10.28 -6.28 11.02
CA ARG A 16 10.93 -6.95 12.15
C ARG A 16 11.24 -8.41 11.89
N ASP A 17 10.32 -9.12 11.25
CA ASP A 17 10.34 -10.57 11.20
C ASP A 17 10.89 -11.08 9.85
N ALA A 18 11.53 -12.27 9.87
CA ALA A 18 12.05 -12.88 8.66
C ALA A 18 10.91 -13.27 7.69
N PRO A 19 11.16 -13.33 6.36
CA PRO A 19 10.12 -13.63 5.36
C PRO A 19 9.33 -14.90 5.66
N GLU A 20 10.00 -15.97 6.11
CA GLU A 20 9.32 -17.23 6.41
C GLU A 20 8.38 -17.12 7.62
N ILE A 21 8.70 -16.30 8.61
CA ILE A 21 7.83 -16.05 9.76
C ILE A 21 6.55 -15.33 9.30
N MET A 22 6.66 -14.39 8.34
CA MET A 22 5.51 -13.72 7.75
C MET A 22 4.61 -14.70 6.98
N VAL A 23 5.21 -15.64 6.22
CA VAL A 23 4.45 -16.69 5.51
C VAL A 23 3.69 -17.59 6.49
N ILE A 24 4.35 -18.05 7.56
CA ILE A 24 3.71 -18.89 8.60
C ILE A 24 2.56 -18.13 9.27
N ALA A 25 2.77 -16.86 9.58
CA ALA A 25 1.73 -16.01 10.18
C ALA A 25 0.52 -15.84 9.23
N ALA A 26 0.77 -15.67 7.93
CA ALA A 26 -0.28 -15.54 6.92
C ALA A 26 -1.12 -16.81 6.80
N GLU A 27 -0.49 -18.00 6.75
CA GLU A 27 -1.20 -19.28 6.78
C GLU A 27 -2.05 -19.43 8.06
N ASN A 28 -1.47 -19.13 9.23
CA ASN A 28 -2.17 -19.22 10.50
C ASN A 28 -3.33 -18.23 10.62
N ALA A 29 -3.23 -17.07 9.98
CA ALA A 29 -4.30 -16.08 9.90
C ALA A 29 -5.39 -16.43 8.88
N GLY A 30 -5.24 -17.55 8.14
CA GLY A 30 -6.20 -18.02 7.15
C GLY A 30 -6.18 -17.22 5.85
N LEU A 31 -5.06 -16.60 5.51
CA LEU A 31 -4.87 -16.04 4.17
C LEU A 31 -4.66 -17.18 3.15
N ASP A 32 -5.08 -16.96 1.91
CA ASP A 32 -4.89 -17.91 0.80
C ASP A 32 -3.55 -17.73 0.10
N SER A 33 -2.95 -16.54 0.21
CA SER A 33 -1.63 -16.23 -0.34
C SER A 33 -1.04 -14.98 0.29
N LEU A 34 0.28 -14.85 0.20
CA LEU A 34 1.03 -13.70 0.70
C LEU A 34 2.00 -13.20 -0.36
N GLY A 35 2.01 -11.90 -0.58
CA GLY A 35 3.08 -11.20 -1.27
C GLY A 35 3.92 -10.42 -0.27
N ILE A 36 5.23 -10.52 -0.38
CA ILE A 36 6.19 -9.71 0.38
C ILE A 36 6.68 -8.62 -0.56
N SER A 37 6.44 -7.35 -0.22
CA SER A 37 6.74 -6.17 -1.03
C SER A 37 7.96 -5.46 -0.44
N LEU A 38 9.13 -5.74 -0.99
CA LEU A 38 10.38 -5.12 -0.53
C LEU A 38 10.36 -3.61 -0.81
N HIS A 39 10.74 -2.79 0.18
CA HIS A 39 11.08 -1.39 -0.09
C HIS A 39 12.25 -1.31 -1.05
N CYS A 40 12.03 -0.68 -2.20
CA CYS A 40 13.12 -0.51 -3.17
C CYS A 40 14.18 0.43 -2.62
N PRO A 41 15.45 0.25 -3.01
CA PRO A 41 16.52 1.13 -2.58
C PRO A 41 16.28 2.58 -2.99
N ILE A 42 16.43 3.49 -2.03
CA ILE A 42 16.47 4.94 -2.25
C ILE A 42 17.81 5.46 -1.77
N PRO A 43 18.54 6.27 -2.56
CA PRO A 43 19.82 6.82 -2.13
C PRO A 43 19.71 7.61 -0.83
N GLY A 44 20.46 7.22 0.20
CA GLY A 44 20.47 7.88 1.51
C GLY A 44 19.42 7.37 2.51
N GLU A 45 18.54 6.45 2.12
CA GLU A 45 17.43 5.93 2.95
C GLU A 45 17.67 4.48 3.44
N ASP A 46 18.94 4.09 3.62
CA ASP A 46 19.32 2.72 4.02
C ASP A 46 18.74 2.29 5.39
N ALA A 47 18.17 3.21 6.16
CA ALA A 47 17.58 2.91 7.47
C ALA A 47 16.24 2.13 7.37
N TRP A 48 15.51 2.28 6.26
CA TRP A 48 14.22 1.64 6.05
C TRP A 48 14.09 0.92 4.70
N CYS A 49 14.89 1.29 3.71
CA CYS A 49 14.93 0.63 2.41
C CYS A 49 15.88 -0.56 2.39
N CYS A 50 15.58 -1.53 1.55
CA CYS A 50 16.56 -2.56 1.23
C CYS A 50 17.76 -1.96 0.51
N SER A 51 18.97 -2.36 0.90
CA SER A 51 20.17 -1.94 0.17
C SER A 51 20.26 -2.62 -1.20
N ASN A 52 20.95 -1.99 -2.13
CA ASN A 52 21.26 -2.59 -3.43
C ASN A 52 21.98 -3.95 -3.33
N ALA A 53 22.78 -4.13 -2.28
CA ALA A 53 23.48 -5.40 -2.02
C ALA A 53 22.56 -6.46 -1.39
N GLY A 54 21.50 -6.05 -0.70
CA GLY A 54 20.53 -6.93 -0.05
C GLY A 54 19.49 -7.53 -0.99
N GLU A 55 19.12 -6.81 -2.05
CA GLU A 55 18.08 -7.23 -2.99
C GLU A 55 18.32 -8.63 -3.62
N PRO A 56 19.53 -9.01 -4.07
CA PRO A 56 19.77 -10.36 -4.58
C PRO A 56 19.51 -11.46 -3.54
N ALA A 57 19.82 -11.21 -2.27
CA ALA A 57 19.56 -12.15 -1.18
C ALA A 57 18.05 -12.27 -0.90
N PHE A 58 17.32 -11.16 -0.90
CA PHE A 58 15.85 -11.16 -0.83
C PHE A 58 15.23 -11.99 -1.94
N LEU A 59 15.61 -11.76 -3.19
CA LEU A 59 15.11 -12.50 -4.35
C LEU A 59 15.44 -14.01 -4.28
N ALA A 60 16.60 -14.37 -3.73
CA ALA A 60 16.95 -15.77 -3.49
C ALA A 60 16.07 -16.41 -2.42
N GLU A 61 15.79 -15.69 -1.34
CA GLU A 61 14.90 -16.13 -0.27
C GLU A 61 13.46 -16.29 -0.78
N MET A 62 12.95 -15.35 -1.56
CA MET A 62 11.61 -15.46 -2.14
C MET A 62 11.48 -16.69 -3.07
N ARG A 63 12.50 -16.99 -3.87
CA ARG A 63 12.53 -18.22 -4.68
C ARG A 63 12.52 -19.48 -3.81
N ARG A 64 13.29 -19.49 -2.71
CA ARG A 64 13.33 -20.60 -1.75
C ARG A 64 11.96 -20.84 -1.12
N LEU A 65 11.31 -19.77 -0.64
CA LEU A 65 9.98 -19.85 0.00
C LEU A 65 8.92 -20.31 -1.01
N ARG A 66 8.90 -19.76 -2.21
CA ARG A 66 7.99 -20.21 -3.27
C ARG A 66 8.12 -21.72 -3.53
N GLY A 67 9.35 -22.24 -3.61
CA GLY A 67 9.59 -23.68 -3.77
C GLY A 67 9.15 -24.49 -2.54
N LYS A 68 9.46 -24.01 -1.33
CA LYS A 68 9.09 -24.70 -0.07
C LYS A 68 7.59 -24.83 0.13
N TYR A 69 6.83 -23.80 -0.26
CA TYR A 69 5.38 -23.72 -0.04
C TYR A 69 4.55 -24.12 -1.27
N ALA A 70 5.20 -24.52 -2.38
CA ALA A 70 4.54 -24.92 -3.63
C ALA A 70 3.47 -25.99 -3.40
N GLY A 71 2.27 -25.76 -3.98
CA GLY A 71 1.13 -26.67 -3.85
C GLY A 71 0.38 -26.58 -2.53
N ARG A 72 0.84 -25.79 -1.56
CA ARG A 72 0.19 -25.59 -0.26
C ARG A 72 -0.24 -24.13 -0.06
N PHE A 73 0.65 -23.20 -0.29
CA PHE A 73 0.42 -21.77 -0.08
C PHE A 73 1.19 -20.95 -1.13
N ASN A 74 0.55 -19.96 -1.72
CA ASN A 74 1.19 -19.13 -2.73
C ASN A 74 1.97 -17.99 -2.07
N VAL A 75 3.26 -17.90 -2.40
CA VAL A 75 4.16 -16.82 -1.94
C VAL A 75 4.58 -16.01 -3.16
N TRP A 76 4.27 -14.71 -3.15
CA TRP A 76 4.54 -13.77 -4.22
C TRP A 76 5.68 -12.82 -3.85
N CYS A 77 6.49 -12.47 -4.83
CA CYS A 77 7.61 -11.55 -4.69
C CYS A 77 7.19 -10.18 -5.24
N GLY A 78 6.88 -9.24 -4.34
CA GLY A 78 6.51 -7.87 -4.69
C GLY A 78 7.64 -6.88 -4.47
N LEU A 79 7.46 -5.70 -5.04
CA LEU A 79 8.27 -4.52 -4.78
C LEU A 79 7.34 -3.38 -4.38
N GLU A 80 7.66 -2.69 -3.30
CA GLU A 80 7.13 -1.36 -3.04
C GLU A 80 8.12 -0.33 -3.60
N TYR A 81 7.73 0.21 -4.76
CA TYR A 81 8.52 1.19 -5.49
C TYR A 81 8.15 2.60 -5.02
N ASP A 82 9.08 3.26 -4.37
CA ASP A 82 8.94 4.69 -4.07
C ASP A 82 9.26 5.55 -5.28
N LEU A 83 8.51 6.62 -5.45
CA LEU A 83 8.71 7.54 -6.59
C LEU A 83 10.06 8.27 -6.57
N ASP A 84 10.74 8.32 -5.41
CA ASP A 84 12.09 8.87 -5.28
C ASP A 84 13.20 7.80 -5.47
N SER A 85 12.82 6.55 -5.74
CA SER A 85 13.78 5.48 -6.06
C SER A 85 14.45 5.71 -7.42
N GLU A 86 15.68 5.24 -7.55
CA GLU A 86 16.32 5.17 -8.85
C GLU A 86 15.55 4.22 -9.77
N ARG A 87 15.14 4.71 -10.95
CA ARG A 87 14.46 3.90 -11.95
C ARG A 87 15.40 2.80 -12.44
N ARG A 88 15.08 1.56 -12.12
CA ARG A 88 15.78 0.38 -12.60
C ARG A 88 14.95 -0.35 -13.63
N SER A 89 15.62 -1.06 -14.54
CA SER A 89 14.94 -2.11 -15.27
C SER A 89 14.42 -3.12 -14.25
N VAL A 90 13.11 -3.25 -14.17
CA VAL A 90 12.43 -4.03 -13.14
C VAL A 90 12.42 -5.50 -13.52
N PRO A 91 13.23 -6.33 -12.96
CA PRO A 91 13.01 -7.77 -12.86
C PRO A 91 13.23 -8.23 -11.42
N PRO A 92 12.84 -9.29 -11.07
CA PRO A 92 11.85 -10.31 -11.34
C PRO A 92 10.73 -10.32 -10.29
N TYR A 93 10.10 -9.17 -10.12
CA TYR A 93 8.96 -9.04 -9.19
C TYR A 93 7.67 -9.47 -9.89
N ASP A 94 6.78 -10.12 -9.14
CA ASP A 94 5.49 -10.58 -9.63
C ASP A 94 4.52 -9.40 -9.82
N TYR A 95 4.63 -8.39 -8.96
CA TYR A 95 3.84 -7.16 -8.98
C TYR A 95 4.62 -6.01 -8.35
N ILE A 96 4.19 -4.78 -8.63
CA ILE A 96 4.78 -3.57 -8.06
C ILE A 96 3.67 -2.70 -7.47
N ILE A 97 3.90 -2.28 -6.23
CA ILE A 97 3.14 -1.25 -5.53
C ILE A 97 3.90 0.05 -5.72
N GLY A 98 3.24 1.10 -6.18
CA GLY A 98 3.82 2.43 -6.25
C GLY A 98 3.44 3.24 -5.02
N SER A 99 4.43 3.83 -4.35
CA SER A 99 4.28 4.61 -3.13
C SER A 99 5.05 5.93 -3.20
N CYS A 100 4.69 6.86 -2.35
CA CYS A 100 5.37 8.15 -2.21
C CYS A 100 5.58 8.43 -0.72
N HIS A 101 6.75 8.08 -0.18
CA HIS A 101 7.14 8.33 1.20
C HIS A 101 7.95 9.61 1.35
N LEU A 102 8.52 10.09 0.25
CA LEU A 102 9.29 11.32 0.20
C LEU A 102 8.65 12.33 -0.77
N LEU A 103 8.66 13.59 -0.40
CA LEU A 103 8.29 14.69 -1.29
C LEU A 103 9.42 15.72 -1.29
N ASN A 104 10.14 15.83 -2.41
CA ASN A 104 11.34 16.64 -2.54
C ASN A 104 12.41 16.31 -1.49
N GLY A 105 12.63 15.04 -1.21
CA GLY A 105 13.61 14.52 -0.25
C GLY A 105 13.22 14.70 1.22
N LEU A 106 11.97 15.11 1.52
CA LEU A 106 11.44 15.21 2.88
C LEU A 106 10.43 14.09 3.13
N SER A 107 10.57 13.40 4.27
CA SER A 107 9.66 12.31 4.63
C SER A 107 8.25 12.84 4.92
N ILE A 108 7.26 12.14 4.39
CA ILE A 108 5.83 12.43 4.56
C ILE A 108 5.33 11.84 5.88
N ASP A 109 5.86 10.67 6.26
CA ASP A 109 5.20 9.79 7.23
C ASP A 109 6.15 9.18 8.28
N TYR A 110 7.35 9.72 8.47
CA TYR A 110 8.28 9.26 9.50
C TYR A 110 7.72 9.52 10.91
N ASP A 111 7.40 10.80 11.22
CA ASP A 111 6.72 11.20 12.44
C ASP A 111 5.93 12.51 12.22
N PRO A 112 5.07 12.94 13.19
CA PRO A 112 4.28 14.16 13.03
C PRO A 112 5.12 15.44 12.89
N GLU A 113 6.30 15.52 13.51
CA GLU A 113 7.17 16.68 13.45
C GLU A 113 7.78 16.83 12.05
N THR A 114 8.25 15.72 11.48
CA THR A 114 8.77 15.67 10.11
C THR A 114 7.68 16.01 9.09
N ALA A 115 6.46 15.51 9.27
CA ALA A 115 5.33 15.85 8.42
C ALA A 115 4.96 17.35 8.52
N ALA A 116 5.02 17.94 9.71
CA ALA A 116 4.81 19.39 9.89
C ALA A 116 5.95 20.20 9.25
N HIS A 117 7.19 19.72 9.33
CA HIS A 117 8.33 20.35 8.67
C HIS A 117 8.18 20.37 7.15
N LEU A 118 7.74 19.25 6.56
CA LEU A 118 7.42 19.15 5.13
C LEU A 118 6.40 20.22 4.71
N ILE A 119 5.32 20.40 5.49
CA ILE A 119 4.30 21.42 5.23
C ILE A 119 4.93 22.83 5.28
N ALA A 120 5.73 23.11 6.31
CA ALA A 120 6.40 24.42 6.46
C ALA A 120 7.37 24.68 5.29
N PHE A 121 8.12 23.68 4.84
CA PHE A 121 9.01 23.77 3.69
C PHE A 121 8.26 24.15 2.40
N HIS A 122 7.09 23.59 2.19
CA HIS A 122 6.26 23.91 1.01
C HIS A 122 5.41 25.18 1.19
N GLY A 123 5.37 25.76 2.38
CA GLY A 123 4.71 27.01 2.71
C GLY A 123 3.32 26.88 3.33
N CYS A 124 2.53 25.86 2.95
CA CYS A 124 1.24 25.55 3.56
C CYS A 124 0.80 24.11 3.23
N ALA A 125 -0.17 23.59 4.00
CA ALA A 125 -0.70 22.22 3.85
C ALA A 125 -1.34 21.96 2.50
N GLU A 126 -2.11 22.93 1.98
CA GLU A 126 -2.79 22.80 0.69
C GLU A 126 -1.79 22.66 -0.47
N LYS A 127 -0.69 23.44 -0.41
CA LYS A 127 0.36 23.34 -1.44
C LYS A 127 1.12 22.02 -1.33
N ALA A 128 1.44 21.57 -0.12
CA ALA A 128 2.08 20.27 0.10
C ALA A 128 1.20 19.12 -0.41
N ALA A 129 -0.10 19.15 -0.09
CA ALA A 129 -1.06 18.15 -0.57
C ALA A 129 -1.16 18.14 -2.11
N ARG A 130 -1.26 19.31 -2.73
CA ARG A 130 -1.32 19.39 -4.20
C ARG A 130 -0.07 18.80 -4.84
N LEU A 131 1.12 19.13 -4.35
CA LEU A 131 2.38 18.58 -4.86
C LEU A 131 2.49 17.06 -4.67
N TYR A 132 2.01 16.55 -3.53
CA TYR A 132 1.94 15.12 -3.26
C TYR A 132 1.07 14.40 -4.30
N TYR A 133 -0.15 14.86 -4.53
CA TYR A 133 -1.06 14.24 -5.50
C TYR A 133 -0.58 14.42 -6.95
N GLU A 134 0.05 15.55 -7.28
CA GLU A 134 0.74 15.74 -8.57
C GLU A 134 1.88 14.72 -8.74
N ARG A 135 2.63 14.43 -7.66
CA ARG A 135 3.68 13.40 -7.67
C ARG A 135 3.09 12.01 -7.90
N LEU A 136 2.03 11.65 -7.18
CA LEU A 136 1.34 10.36 -7.41
C LEU A 136 0.87 10.19 -8.86
N CYS A 137 0.41 11.25 -9.50
CA CYS A 137 -0.03 11.22 -10.90
C CYS A 137 1.03 10.71 -11.87
N THR A 138 2.33 10.76 -11.52
CA THR A 138 3.41 10.25 -12.39
C THR A 138 3.36 8.73 -12.54
N MET A 139 2.75 8.01 -11.60
CA MET A 139 2.56 6.55 -11.70
C MET A 139 1.66 6.15 -12.88
N ALA A 140 0.84 7.07 -13.41
CA ALA A 140 0.01 6.80 -14.58
C ALA A 140 0.85 6.47 -15.82
N ASP A 141 2.06 7.03 -15.90
CA ASP A 141 3.00 6.83 -17.01
C ASP A 141 3.99 5.68 -16.74
N MET A 142 3.77 4.90 -15.67
CA MET A 142 4.62 3.78 -15.24
C MET A 142 3.81 2.47 -15.32
N PRO A 143 3.81 1.78 -16.47
CA PRO A 143 2.99 0.58 -16.69
C PRO A 143 3.38 -0.59 -15.79
N GLU A 144 4.62 -0.62 -15.28
CA GLU A 144 5.12 -1.61 -14.34
C GLU A 144 4.43 -1.55 -12.97
N ILE A 145 3.96 -0.37 -12.53
CA ILE A 145 3.22 -0.20 -11.28
C ILE A 145 1.78 -0.67 -11.49
N SER A 146 1.37 -1.69 -10.75
CA SER A 146 0.02 -2.25 -10.80
C SER A 146 -0.88 -1.71 -9.69
N ILE A 147 -0.32 -1.47 -8.51
CA ILE A 147 -1.04 -1.06 -7.30
C ILE A 147 -0.56 0.32 -6.87
N VAL A 148 -1.49 1.19 -6.48
CA VAL A 148 -1.20 2.44 -5.77
C VAL A 148 -1.30 2.16 -4.29
N GLY A 149 -0.17 2.22 -3.58
CA GLY A 149 -0.09 2.04 -2.14
C GLY A 149 -0.72 3.21 -1.39
N HIS A 150 -1.26 2.97 -0.21
CA HIS A 150 -1.77 3.97 0.78
C HIS A 150 -1.97 5.39 0.22
N PHE A 151 -2.90 5.54 -0.72
CA PHE A 151 -3.09 6.70 -1.61
C PHE A 151 -3.07 8.07 -0.93
N ASP A 152 -3.62 8.20 0.28
CA ASP A 152 -3.66 9.45 1.06
C ASP A 152 -2.75 9.40 2.30
N LEU A 153 -1.54 8.82 2.15
CA LEU A 153 -0.52 8.63 3.20
C LEU A 153 -0.24 9.91 3.99
N LEU A 154 -0.26 11.07 3.34
CA LEU A 154 -0.03 12.36 4.00
C LEU A 154 -1.00 12.63 5.18
N THR A 155 -2.11 11.89 5.25
CA THR A 155 -3.09 11.99 6.36
C THR A 155 -2.80 11.03 7.52
N LYS A 156 -1.66 10.32 7.52
CA LYS A 156 -1.30 9.31 8.54
C LYS A 156 -1.54 9.79 9.97
N TYR A 157 -1.18 11.03 10.25
CA TYR A 157 -1.24 11.59 11.60
C TYR A 157 -2.50 12.41 11.89
N ASN A 158 -3.35 12.68 10.89
CA ASN A 158 -4.43 13.66 10.96
C ASN A 158 -5.43 13.42 12.10
N GLU A 159 -5.70 12.17 12.48
CA GLU A 159 -6.61 11.86 13.57
C GLU A 159 -6.07 12.29 14.96
N ARG A 160 -4.75 12.42 15.09
CA ARG A 160 -4.09 12.82 16.35
C ARG A 160 -3.48 14.21 16.29
N VAL A 161 -2.95 14.57 15.13
CA VAL A 161 -2.33 15.86 14.85
C VAL A 161 -2.91 16.36 13.52
N PRO A 162 -3.89 17.27 13.54
CA PRO A 162 -4.57 17.74 12.33
C PRO A 162 -3.66 18.60 11.47
N LEU A 163 -2.92 17.97 10.57
CA LEU A 163 -1.95 18.61 9.68
C LEU A 163 -2.60 19.11 8.38
N TYR A 164 -3.60 18.38 7.87
CA TYR A 164 -4.27 18.68 6.60
C TYR A 164 -5.79 18.81 6.83
N ASP A 165 -6.38 19.87 6.28
CA ASP A 165 -7.84 19.98 6.15
C ASP A 165 -8.29 19.21 4.90
N THR A 166 -8.70 17.95 5.10
CA THR A 166 -9.14 17.08 4.02
C THR A 166 -10.47 17.51 3.39
N ALA A 167 -11.25 18.38 4.08
CA ALA A 167 -12.48 18.96 3.55
C ALA A 167 -12.24 20.20 2.68
N ALA A 168 -11.03 20.80 2.73
CA ALA A 168 -10.70 21.95 1.91
C ALA A 168 -10.78 21.60 0.41
N PRO A 169 -11.40 22.47 -0.43
CA PRO A 169 -11.55 22.21 -1.86
C PRO A 169 -10.22 21.90 -2.55
N VAL A 170 -9.16 22.64 -2.24
CA VAL A 170 -7.82 22.43 -2.84
C VAL A 170 -7.30 21.02 -2.57
N TYR A 171 -7.50 20.48 -1.36
CA TYR A 171 -7.10 19.11 -1.01
C TYR A 171 -7.95 18.11 -1.81
N ARG A 172 -9.27 18.24 -1.72
CA ARG A 172 -10.21 17.30 -2.35
C ARG A 172 -10.06 17.26 -3.88
N ASP A 173 -9.97 18.42 -4.51
CA ASP A 173 -9.82 18.52 -5.96
C ASP A 173 -8.51 17.87 -6.43
N ALA A 174 -7.40 18.07 -5.68
CA ALA A 174 -6.12 17.44 -6.00
C ALA A 174 -6.19 15.90 -5.83
N ALA A 175 -6.77 15.41 -4.74
CA ALA A 175 -6.92 13.98 -4.48
C ALA A 175 -7.81 13.30 -5.54
N VAL A 176 -8.95 13.90 -5.84
CA VAL A 176 -9.91 13.41 -6.85
C VAL A 176 -9.25 13.36 -8.23
N ALA A 177 -8.60 14.45 -8.66
CA ALA A 177 -7.94 14.51 -9.97
C ALA A 177 -6.84 13.45 -10.11
N ALA A 178 -6.05 13.23 -9.05
CA ALA A 178 -5.02 12.19 -9.03
C ALA A 178 -5.64 10.78 -9.11
N MET A 179 -6.69 10.53 -8.35
CA MET A 179 -7.40 9.25 -8.36
C MET A 179 -8.00 8.94 -9.73
N GLU A 180 -8.63 9.91 -10.37
CA GLU A 180 -9.20 9.77 -11.72
C GLU A 180 -8.12 9.50 -12.77
N LYS A 181 -6.99 10.21 -12.71
CA LYS A 181 -5.85 9.99 -13.62
C LYS A 181 -5.27 8.58 -13.46
N LEU A 182 -5.04 8.14 -12.21
CA LEU A 182 -4.49 6.81 -11.92
C LEU A 182 -5.48 5.70 -12.29
N ASN A 183 -6.77 5.90 -12.04
CA ASN A 183 -7.82 4.97 -12.47
C ASN A 183 -7.88 4.85 -14.00
N SER A 184 -7.74 5.96 -14.73
CA SER A 184 -7.68 5.96 -16.20
C SER A 184 -6.46 5.21 -16.75
N ALA A 185 -5.39 5.12 -15.97
CA ALA A 185 -4.19 4.33 -16.27
C ALA A 185 -4.28 2.88 -15.76
N ASP A 186 -5.49 2.42 -15.42
CA ASP A 186 -5.80 1.03 -15.05
C ASP A 186 -5.12 0.57 -13.75
N LYS A 187 -4.85 1.48 -12.80
CA LYS A 187 -4.24 1.16 -11.52
C LYS A 187 -5.27 0.57 -10.53
N ILE A 188 -4.80 -0.28 -9.64
CA ILE A 188 -5.57 -0.84 -8.52
C ILE A 188 -5.20 -0.03 -7.27
N PHE A 189 -6.19 0.39 -6.49
CA PHE A 189 -5.94 1.14 -5.26
C PHE A 189 -5.96 0.23 -4.04
N GLU A 190 -5.00 0.44 -3.17
CA GLU A 190 -4.89 -0.35 -1.95
C GLU A 190 -5.83 0.19 -0.86
N ILE A 191 -6.63 -0.68 -0.25
CA ILE A 191 -7.26 -0.41 1.04
C ILE A 191 -6.25 -0.91 2.09
N ASN A 192 -5.49 0.02 2.67
CA ASN A 192 -4.33 -0.28 3.51
C ASN A 192 -4.63 -0.03 4.98
N THR A 193 -4.37 -1.02 5.82
CA THR A 193 -4.64 -0.97 7.27
C THR A 193 -3.39 -0.72 8.12
N GLY A 194 -2.24 -0.47 7.52
CA GLY A 194 -0.95 -0.35 8.21
C GLY A 194 -0.91 0.73 9.29
N ALA A 195 -1.42 1.93 9.00
CA ALA A 195 -1.46 2.99 10.02
C ALA A 195 -2.40 2.68 11.19
N MET A 196 -3.43 1.83 10.98
CA MET A 196 -4.30 1.35 12.06
C MET A 196 -3.53 0.44 13.01
N SER A 197 -2.76 -0.52 12.49
CA SER A 197 -1.95 -1.44 13.31
C SER A 197 -0.89 -0.71 14.13
N ARG A 198 -0.41 0.43 13.64
CA ARG A 198 0.53 1.34 14.31
C ARG A 198 -0.16 2.36 15.23
N GLY A 199 -1.50 2.33 15.29
CA GLY A 199 -2.32 3.17 16.18
C GLY A 199 -2.39 4.64 15.78
N TRP A 200 -2.05 5.01 14.55
CA TRP A 200 -2.14 6.37 14.06
C TRP A 200 -3.51 6.71 13.47
N ARG A 201 -4.20 5.72 12.91
CA ARG A 201 -5.54 5.87 12.33
C ARG A 201 -6.52 4.86 12.92
N THR A 202 -7.78 5.18 12.85
CA THR A 202 -8.89 4.29 13.21
C THR A 202 -9.53 3.64 11.98
N THR A 203 -9.25 4.20 10.79
CA THR A 203 -9.75 3.75 9.49
C THR A 203 -8.60 3.49 8.51
N PRO A 204 -8.76 2.58 7.55
CA PRO A 204 -7.71 2.34 6.53
C PRO A 204 -7.56 3.53 5.56
N TYR A 205 -6.50 3.51 4.77
CA TYR A 205 -6.38 4.30 3.54
C TYR A 205 -7.12 3.62 2.38
N PRO A 206 -7.57 4.37 1.38
CA PRO A 206 -7.85 5.80 1.42
C PRO A 206 -9.07 6.12 2.29
N ALA A 207 -9.28 7.40 2.59
CA ALA A 207 -10.47 7.86 3.30
C ALA A 207 -11.76 7.40 2.58
N GLU A 208 -12.82 7.14 3.34
CA GLU A 208 -14.09 6.60 2.84
C GLU A 208 -14.68 7.40 1.68
N GLU A 209 -14.61 8.72 1.74
CA GLU A 209 -15.11 9.60 0.68
C GLU A 209 -14.36 9.40 -0.66
N LEU A 210 -13.06 9.17 -0.60
CA LEU A 210 -12.23 8.86 -1.77
C LEU A 210 -12.55 7.46 -2.32
N LEU A 211 -12.78 6.48 -1.45
CA LEU A 211 -13.23 5.14 -1.87
C LEU A 211 -14.59 5.16 -2.55
N ARG A 212 -15.54 5.98 -2.05
CA ARG A 212 -16.85 6.17 -2.70
C ARG A 212 -16.71 6.81 -4.06
N HIS A 213 -15.84 7.83 -4.19
CA HIS A 213 -15.54 8.43 -5.48
C HIS A 213 -14.93 7.41 -6.44
N LEU A 214 -13.89 6.66 -5.99
CA LEU A 214 -13.23 5.61 -6.77
C LEU A 214 -14.25 4.58 -7.29
N LYS A 215 -15.17 4.14 -6.43
CA LYS A 215 -16.26 3.24 -6.84
C LYS A 215 -17.15 3.85 -7.89
N GLY A 216 -17.49 5.14 -7.73
CA GLY A 216 -18.34 5.90 -8.70
C GLY A 216 -17.74 5.98 -10.10
N ILE A 217 -16.41 6.00 -10.22
CA ILE A 217 -15.68 6.02 -11.50
C ILE A 217 -15.25 4.63 -11.99
N GLY A 218 -15.77 3.54 -11.37
CA GLY A 218 -15.48 2.16 -11.78
C GLY A 218 -14.10 1.66 -11.38
N GLY A 219 -13.48 2.27 -10.38
CA GLY A 219 -12.14 1.90 -9.94
C GLY A 219 -12.06 0.55 -9.24
N ARG A 220 -10.85 0.04 -9.11
CA ARG A 220 -10.50 -1.28 -8.56
C ARG A 220 -9.76 -1.14 -7.24
N VAL A 221 -10.00 -2.06 -6.31
CA VAL A 221 -9.33 -2.07 -5.00
C VAL A 221 -8.75 -3.45 -4.69
N CYS A 222 -7.64 -3.47 -3.93
CA CYS A 222 -7.14 -4.63 -3.19
C CYS A 222 -7.09 -4.30 -1.70
N ILE A 223 -6.90 -5.29 -0.83
CA ILE A 223 -6.78 -5.09 0.62
C ILE A 223 -5.41 -5.58 1.05
N SER A 224 -4.74 -4.79 1.90
CA SER A 224 -3.44 -5.14 2.46
C SER A 224 -3.23 -4.54 3.84
N SER A 225 -2.31 -5.15 4.60
CA SER A 225 -2.04 -4.74 5.97
C SER A 225 -0.80 -3.85 6.12
N ASP A 226 0.08 -3.82 5.14
CA ASP A 226 1.35 -3.11 5.24
C ASP A 226 2.07 -3.46 6.56
N ALA A 227 2.11 -4.79 6.81
CA ALA A 227 2.56 -5.33 8.08
C ALA A 227 4.08 -5.36 8.15
N HIS A 228 4.64 -4.75 9.19
CA HIS A 228 6.06 -4.79 9.53
C HIS A 228 6.38 -5.81 10.64
N LYS A 229 5.36 -6.57 11.06
CA LYS A 229 5.43 -7.63 12.07
C LYS A 229 4.44 -8.74 11.75
N ALA A 230 4.83 -9.97 12.02
CA ALA A 230 4.00 -11.14 11.76
C ALA A 230 2.62 -11.09 12.46
N GLU A 231 2.56 -10.52 13.66
CA GLU A 231 1.32 -10.36 14.43
C GLU A 231 0.29 -9.47 13.73
N ASN A 232 0.71 -8.61 12.79
CA ASN A 232 -0.13 -7.67 12.06
C ASN A 232 -0.46 -8.13 10.63
N ILE A 233 -0.10 -9.35 10.23
CA ILE A 233 -0.15 -9.81 8.83
C ILE A 233 -1.54 -9.71 8.18
N ALA A 234 -2.61 -9.80 8.96
CA ALA A 234 -4.00 -9.65 8.52
C ALA A 234 -4.77 -8.63 9.38
N PHE A 235 -4.04 -7.68 9.99
CA PHE A 235 -4.66 -6.68 10.87
C PHE A 235 -5.69 -5.85 10.09
N GLY A 236 -6.88 -5.69 10.67
CA GLY A 236 -7.92 -4.82 10.13
C GLY A 236 -8.60 -5.30 8.85
N PHE A 237 -8.36 -6.53 8.36
CA PHE A 237 -8.94 -7.03 7.12
C PHE A 237 -10.48 -7.04 7.16
N ASP A 238 -11.09 -7.47 8.27
CA ASP A 238 -12.56 -7.45 8.41
C ASP A 238 -13.12 -6.01 8.31
N GLN A 239 -12.41 -5.04 8.87
CA GLN A 239 -12.78 -3.62 8.79
C GLN A 239 -12.62 -3.07 7.36
N ALA A 240 -11.52 -3.40 6.69
CA ALA A 240 -11.27 -3.00 5.30
C ALA A 240 -12.32 -3.60 4.33
N GLU A 241 -12.68 -4.87 4.51
CA GLU A 241 -13.75 -5.51 3.75
C GLU A 241 -15.11 -4.87 4.02
N ALA A 242 -15.42 -4.56 5.29
CA ALA A 242 -16.66 -3.88 5.65
C ALA A 242 -16.73 -2.49 5.04
N LEU A 243 -15.63 -1.73 5.06
CA LEU A 243 -15.52 -0.42 4.42
C LEU A 243 -15.67 -0.51 2.90
N ALA A 244 -14.99 -1.47 2.25
CA ALA A 244 -15.15 -1.68 0.82
C ALA A 244 -16.62 -1.92 0.43
N ARG A 245 -17.32 -2.80 1.18
CA ARG A 245 -18.75 -3.06 0.97
C ARG A 245 -19.62 -1.82 1.20
N SER A 246 -19.37 -1.06 2.26
CA SER A 246 -20.12 0.17 2.55
C SER A 246 -19.96 1.24 1.46
N CYS A 247 -18.80 1.25 0.80
CA CYS A 247 -18.53 2.10 -0.37
C CYS A 247 -19.12 1.55 -1.68
N GLY A 248 -19.73 0.34 -1.65
CA GLY A 248 -20.41 -0.26 -2.80
C GLY A 248 -19.53 -1.20 -3.64
N PHE A 249 -18.32 -1.53 -3.19
CA PHE A 249 -17.51 -2.55 -3.84
C PHE A 249 -18.11 -3.94 -3.58
N THR A 250 -18.22 -4.75 -4.62
CA THR A 250 -18.70 -6.14 -4.55
C THR A 250 -17.59 -7.16 -4.75
N GLU A 251 -16.39 -6.67 -5.07
CA GLU A 251 -15.22 -7.47 -5.36
C GLU A 251 -13.94 -6.71 -4.98
N VAL A 252 -12.87 -7.44 -4.73
CA VAL A 252 -11.50 -6.95 -4.60
C VAL A 252 -10.61 -7.65 -5.61
N TRP A 253 -9.51 -7.01 -5.99
CA TRP A 253 -8.58 -7.55 -6.96
C TRP A 253 -7.44 -8.26 -6.24
N GLN A 254 -7.09 -9.45 -6.73
CA GLN A 254 -6.03 -10.30 -6.19
C GLN A 254 -5.09 -10.77 -7.29
N PHE A 255 -3.83 -10.94 -6.95
CA PHE A 255 -2.82 -11.47 -7.87
C PHE A 255 -2.90 -13.01 -7.90
N ASN A 256 -2.96 -13.60 -9.11
CA ASN A 256 -3.14 -15.04 -9.30
C ASN A 256 -1.88 -15.75 -9.85
N GLY A 257 -0.77 -15.03 -10.00
CA GLY A 257 0.49 -15.55 -10.54
C GLY A 257 0.79 -15.15 -11.98
N THR A 258 -0.21 -14.62 -12.70
CA THR A 258 -0.04 -14.14 -14.08
C THR A 258 -0.59 -12.72 -14.27
N GLY A 259 -1.42 -12.26 -13.34
CA GLY A 259 -2.05 -10.96 -13.37
C GLY A 259 -3.04 -10.82 -12.22
N PHE A 260 -3.86 -9.78 -12.30
CA PHE A 260 -4.87 -9.50 -11.28
C PHE A 260 -6.24 -9.96 -11.75
N GLU A 261 -7.00 -10.56 -10.83
CA GLU A 261 -8.38 -11.01 -11.06
C GLU A 261 -9.32 -10.50 -9.96
N ALA A 262 -10.59 -10.34 -10.33
CA ALA A 262 -11.63 -9.93 -9.40
C ALA A 262 -12.09 -11.12 -8.54
N VAL A 263 -12.11 -10.96 -7.23
CA VAL A 263 -12.61 -11.92 -6.26
C VAL A 263 -13.78 -11.29 -5.50
N LYS A 264 -14.93 -11.97 -5.49
CA LYS A 264 -16.13 -11.45 -4.82
C LYS A 264 -15.93 -11.27 -3.32
N LEU A 265 -16.37 -10.14 -2.81
CA LEU A 265 -16.56 -9.91 -1.39
C LEU A 265 -17.81 -10.69 -0.94
N ASP A 266 -17.65 -11.65 0.01
CA ASP A 266 -18.78 -12.38 0.54
C ASP A 266 -19.81 -11.45 1.17
N CYS A 267 -21.09 -11.70 0.90
CA CYS A 267 -22.14 -11.02 1.65
C CYS A 267 -22.05 -11.48 3.11
N VAL A 268 -21.93 -10.53 4.03
CA VAL A 268 -22.13 -10.85 5.46
C VAL A 268 -23.59 -11.28 5.59
N SER A 269 -23.83 -12.58 5.80
CA SER A 269 -25.12 -13.04 6.24
C SER A 269 -25.37 -12.38 7.61
N VAL A 270 -26.20 -11.35 7.63
CA VAL A 270 -26.74 -10.82 8.89
C VAL A 270 -27.57 -11.98 9.45
N SER A 271 -27.00 -12.74 10.38
CA SER A 271 -27.77 -13.67 11.20
C SER A 271 -28.72 -12.80 12.02
N SER A 272 -29.98 -12.82 11.58
CA SER A 272 -31.14 -12.25 12.28
C SER A 272 -31.33 -12.89 13.64
#